data_af476049707e5230f205c9b2d12c820b
#
_entry.id   af476049707e5230f205c9b2d12c820b
#
_cell.length_a   1.000
_cell.length_b   1.000
_cell.length_c   1.000
_cell.angle_alpha   90.00
_cell.angle_beta   90.00
_cell.angle_gamma   90.00
#
_symmetry.space_group_name_H-M   'P 1'
#
loop_
_entity.id
_entity.type
_entity.pdbx_description
1 polymer ?
#
loop_
_entity_poly.entity_id
_entity_poly.type
_entity_poly.pdbx_seq_one_letter_code
_entity_poly.pdbx_strand_id
1 'polypeptide(L)'
;MSSRKENLDNLKNFWPDDAPNISQIPKYVDKYKKEKIVIKCGGKVLIDPDLFNKFIEDIAILYKLGIPVIIVHGGGPRIKIELAKLNIESQFIKGLRITNKQTMEVVERALVDFNSEIIEKLKKKECKASGLNVSQNNIFEVEQENKELGFVGKPKKISNKKIQTIIDQQK
;
A
#
# COMPACT_ATOMS: atom_id res chain seq x y z
N MET A 1 7.70 30.27 9.22
CA MET A 1 6.93 30.00 10.48
C MET A 1 5.41 30.06 10.27
N SER A 2 4.88 30.88 9.35
CA SER A 2 3.45 31.00 9.03
C SER A 2 2.82 29.69 8.52
N SER A 3 3.43 28.99 7.56
CA SER A 3 2.87 27.80 6.91
C SER A 3 2.64 26.60 7.84
N ARG A 4 3.40 26.51 8.94
CA ARG A 4 3.34 25.37 9.86
C ARG A 4 2.15 25.46 10.83
N LYS A 5 1.83 26.68 11.26
CA LYS A 5 0.67 26.96 12.12
C LYS A 5 -0.64 26.78 11.33
N GLU A 6 -0.64 27.25 10.10
CA GLU A 6 -1.73 27.12 9.14
C GLU A 6 -2.04 25.66 8.80
N ASN A 7 -1.00 24.82 8.62
CA ASN A 7 -1.17 23.38 8.40
C ASN A 7 -1.75 22.64 9.62
N LEU A 8 -1.37 23.03 10.84
CA LEU A 8 -1.90 22.43 12.06
C LEU A 8 -3.36 22.85 12.30
N ASP A 9 -3.71 24.10 12.02
CA ASP A 9 -5.09 24.59 12.16
C ASP A 9 -6.02 23.93 11.13
N ASN A 10 -5.54 23.68 9.91
CA ASN A 10 -6.27 22.96 8.89
C ASN A 10 -6.49 21.46 9.25
N LEU A 11 -5.58 20.88 10.05
CA LEU A 11 -5.73 19.50 10.49
C LEU A 11 -6.74 19.30 11.62
N LYS A 12 -7.06 20.33 12.40
CA LYS A 12 -8.01 20.23 13.52
C LYS A 12 -9.36 19.66 13.10
N ASN A 13 -9.84 20.02 11.90
CA ASN A 13 -11.12 19.57 11.37
C ASN A 13 -11.13 18.09 10.92
N PHE A 14 -9.95 17.48 10.79
CA PHE A 14 -9.78 16.11 10.32
C PHE A 14 -9.07 15.22 11.36
N TRP A 15 -8.77 15.79 12.54
CA TRP A 15 -8.01 15.08 13.55
C TRP A 15 -8.91 14.09 14.26
N PRO A 16 -8.57 12.78 14.28
CA PRO A 16 -9.39 11.79 14.95
C PRO A 16 -9.49 12.03 16.45
N ASP A 17 -10.65 11.78 17.04
CA ASP A 17 -10.90 11.98 18.48
C ASP A 17 -10.04 11.05 19.36
N ASP A 18 -9.68 9.88 18.85
CA ASP A 18 -8.84 8.87 19.48
C ASP A 18 -7.33 9.08 19.25
N ALA A 19 -6.96 10.12 18.51
CA ALA A 19 -5.57 10.42 18.21
C ALA A 19 -4.86 11.19 19.34
N PRO A 20 -3.51 11.18 19.40
CA PRO A 20 -2.75 11.99 20.34
C PRO A 20 -3.10 13.47 20.24
N ASN A 21 -2.95 14.22 21.35
CA ASN A 21 -3.24 15.65 21.35
C ASN A 21 -2.47 16.38 20.23
N ILE A 22 -3.18 17.17 19.44
CA ILE A 22 -2.66 17.88 18.28
C ILE A 22 -1.45 18.76 18.61
N SER A 23 -1.36 19.27 19.84
CA SER A 23 -0.21 20.05 20.32
C SER A 23 1.11 19.28 20.38
N GLN A 24 1.04 17.93 20.41
CA GLN A 24 2.22 17.06 20.43
C GLN A 24 2.75 16.75 19.02
N ILE A 25 1.96 17.00 17.97
CA ILE A 25 2.30 16.70 16.59
C ILE A 25 3.65 17.26 16.16
N PRO A 26 4.00 18.54 16.43
CA PRO A 26 5.28 19.10 15.98
C PRO A 26 6.49 18.26 16.39
N LYS A 27 6.47 17.70 17.60
CA LYS A 27 7.54 16.83 18.11
C LYS A 27 7.71 15.56 17.27
N TYR A 28 6.59 14.93 16.91
CA TYR A 28 6.62 13.69 16.11
C TYR A 28 6.97 13.99 14.64
N VAL A 29 6.41 15.04 14.07
CA VAL A 29 6.75 15.46 12.71
C VAL A 29 8.24 15.77 12.58
N ASP A 30 8.82 16.50 13.52
CA ASP A 30 10.25 16.81 13.50
C ASP A 30 11.12 15.57 13.59
N LYS A 31 10.67 14.56 14.33
CA LYS A 31 11.36 13.28 14.44
C LYS A 31 11.28 12.45 13.16
N TYR A 32 10.13 12.41 12.50
CA TYR A 32 9.84 11.45 11.43
C TYR A 32 9.82 12.03 10.02
N LYS A 33 9.81 13.36 9.82
CA LYS A 33 9.75 14.01 8.50
C LYS A 33 10.89 13.63 7.54
N LYS A 34 12.03 13.16 8.09
CA LYS A 34 13.17 12.68 7.29
C LYS A 34 13.18 11.17 7.10
N GLU A 35 12.32 10.47 7.83
CA GLU A 35 12.20 9.02 7.77
C GLU A 35 11.17 8.60 6.72
N LYS A 36 11.29 7.39 6.22
CA LYS A 36 10.29 6.78 5.33
C LYS A 36 9.51 5.76 6.14
N ILE A 37 8.22 6.00 6.33
CA ILE A 37 7.36 5.08 7.06
C ILE A 37 6.78 4.07 6.09
N VAL A 38 7.04 2.79 6.35
CA VAL A 38 6.45 1.68 5.59
C VAL A 38 5.26 1.13 6.37
N ILE A 39 4.10 1.20 5.77
CA ILE A 39 2.84 0.70 6.35
C ILE A 39 2.37 -0.51 5.55
N LYS A 40 2.34 -1.68 6.19
CA LYS A 40 1.76 -2.87 5.60
C LYS A 40 0.27 -2.92 5.89
N CYS A 41 -0.54 -2.92 4.83
CA CYS A 41 -1.99 -3.04 4.91
C CYS A 41 -2.45 -4.39 4.35
N GLY A 42 -3.28 -5.10 5.12
CA GLY A 42 -3.75 -6.44 4.71
C GLY A 42 -5.02 -6.87 5.44
N GLY A 43 -5.48 -8.07 5.11
CA GLY A 43 -6.61 -8.70 5.78
C GLY A 43 -7.95 -7.96 5.60
N LYS A 44 -8.70 -7.83 6.68
CA LYS A 44 -10.06 -7.26 6.68
C LYS A 44 -10.10 -5.79 6.25
N VAL A 45 -9.07 -5.00 6.56
CA VAL A 45 -8.99 -3.58 6.18
C VAL A 45 -9.18 -3.38 4.68
N LEU A 46 -8.76 -4.35 3.86
CA LEU A 46 -8.81 -4.23 2.40
C LEU A 46 -10.17 -4.60 1.77
N ILE A 47 -11.07 -5.21 2.54
CA ILE A 47 -12.39 -5.66 2.06
C ILE A 47 -13.56 -4.99 2.79
N ASP A 48 -13.31 -4.43 3.96
CA ASP A 48 -14.28 -3.67 4.73
C ASP A 48 -14.24 -2.19 4.28
N PRO A 49 -15.32 -1.64 3.72
CA PRO A 49 -15.32 -0.29 3.17
C PRO A 49 -15.03 0.80 4.21
N ASP A 50 -15.51 0.64 5.44
CA ASP A 50 -15.37 1.64 6.49
C ASP A 50 -13.94 1.65 7.02
N LEU A 51 -13.38 0.46 7.30
CA LEU A 51 -11.97 0.33 7.70
C LEU A 51 -11.03 0.82 6.60
N PHE A 52 -11.35 0.55 5.34
CA PHE A 52 -10.54 1.00 4.21
C PHE A 52 -10.59 2.52 4.06
N ASN A 53 -11.75 3.14 4.19
CA ASN A 53 -11.89 4.60 4.15
C ASN A 53 -11.13 5.25 5.30
N LYS A 54 -11.26 4.73 6.54
CA LYS A 54 -10.49 5.20 7.70
C LYS A 54 -8.98 5.08 7.47
N PHE A 55 -8.52 3.97 6.93
CA PHE A 55 -7.12 3.78 6.56
C PHE A 55 -6.63 4.85 5.57
N ILE A 56 -7.41 5.16 4.52
CA ILE A 56 -7.06 6.21 3.55
C ILE A 56 -7.00 7.59 4.21
N GLU A 57 -7.90 7.87 5.15
CA GLU A 57 -7.91 9.12 5.92
C GLU A 57 -6.67 9.27 6.79
N ASP A 58 -6.28 8.22 7.51
CA ASP A 58 -5.06 8.19 8.32
C ASP A 58 -3.80 8.44 7.48
N ILE A 59 -3.71 7.80 6.29
CA ILE A 59 -2.61 8.05 5.35
C ILE A 59 -2.60 9.49 4.85
N ALA A 60 -3.77 10.06 4.54
CA ALA A 60 -3.88 11.44 4.09
C ALA A 60 -3.45 12.43 5.18
N ILE A 61 -3.72 12.15 6.45
CA ILE A 61 -3.22 12.93 7.60
C ILE A 61 -1.70 12.90 7.64
N LEU A 62 -1.09 11.72 7.56
CA LEU A 62 0.38 11.60 7.54
C LEU A 62 1.01 12.36 6.37
N TYR A 63 0.40 12.28 5.18
CA TYR A 63 0.83 13.04 4.01
C TYR A 63 0.77 14.55 4.24
N LYS A 64 -0.34 15.07 4.77
CA LYS A 64 -0.53 16.49 5.09
C LYS A 64 0.45 16.99 6.17
N LEU A 65 0.89 16.11 7.05
CA LEU A 65 1.96 16.36 8.03
C LEU A 65 3.37 16.41 7.40
N GLY A 66 3.50 16.07 6.12
CA GLY A 66 4.78 16.00 5.41
C GLY A 66 5.60 14.76 5.78
N ILE A 67 4.96 13.71 6.26
CA ILE A 67 5.61 12.43 6.58
C ILE A 67 5.53 11.52 5.35
N PRO A 68 6.68 11.10 4.76
CA PRO A 68 6.69 10.22 3.61
C PRO A 68 6.21 8.81 3.98
N VAL A 69 5.17 8.33 3.30
CA VAL A 69 4.58 7.00 3.55
C VAL A 69 4.73 6.11 2.33
N ILE A 70 5.13 4.87 2.56
CA ILE A 70 5.15 3.79 1.57
C ILE A 70 4.11 2.75 2.02
N ILE A 71 3.08 2.54 1.22
CA ILE A 71 2.06 1.53 1.49
C ILE A 71 2.45 0.23 0.83
N VAL A 72 2.51 -0.85 1.61
CA VAL A 72 2.65 -2.22 1.11
C VAL A 72 1.34 -2.95 1.37
N HIS A 73 0.57 -3.18 0.32
CA HIS A 73 -0.71 -3.87 0.44
C HIS A 73 -0.65 -5.31 -0.04
N GLY A 74 -1.45 -6.16 0.58
CA GLY A 74 -1.73 -7.50 0.08
C GLY A 74 -3.01 -7.52 -0.79
N GLY A 75 -3.44 -8.72 -1.20
CA GLY A 75 -4.65 -8.87 -2.01
C GLY A 75 -5.43 -10.15 -1.73
N GLY A 76 -5.00 -10.96 -0.77
CA GLY A 76 -5.54 -12.30 -0.54
C GLY A 76 -7.08 -12.40 -0.56
N PRO A 77 -7.81 -11.61 0.23
CA PRO A 77 -9.27 -11.63 0.23
C PRO A 77 -9.90 -11.21 -1.11
N ARG A 78 -9.36 -10.17 -1.75
CA ARG A 78 -9.84 -9.70 -3.06
C ARG A 78 -9.57 -10.72 -4.16
N ILE A 79 -8.38 -11.29 -4.17
CA ILE A 79 -8.02 -12.39 -5.09
C ILE A 79 -8.98 -13.56 -4.94
N LYS A 80 -9.33 -13.93 -3.69
CA LYS A 80 -10.30 -15.01 -3.44
C LYS A 80 -11.66 -14.69 -4.06
N ILE A 81 -12.13 -13.46 -3.93
CA ILE A 81 -13.41 -13.01 -4.52
C ILE A 81 -13.35 -13.08 -6.05
N GLU A 82 -12.29 -12.56 -6.67
CA GLU A 82 -12.15 -12.55 -8.13
C GLU A 82 -12.02 -13.96 -8.72
N LEU A 83 -11.30 -14.86 -8.06
CA LEU A 83 -11.22 -16.28 -8.46
C LEU A 83 -12.59 -16.98 -8.34
N ALA A 84 -13.33 -16.69 -7.27
CA ALA A 84 -14.66 -17.28 -7.07
C ALA A 84 -15.66 -16.85 -8.16
N LYS A 85 -15.60 -15.60 -8.64
CA LYS A 85 -16.42 -15.14 -9.78
C LYS A 85 -16.20 -15.94 -11.08
N LEU A 86 -15.02 -16.54 -11.21
CA LEU A 86 -14.62 -17.35 -12.35
C LEU A 86 -14.73 -18.85 -12.08
N ASN A 87 -15.32 -19.24 -10.94
CA ASN A 87 -15.39 -20.63 -10.47
C ASN A 87 -14.02 -21.31 -10.35
N ILE A 88 -12.97 -20.54 -10.00
CA ILE A 88 -11.63 -21.04 -9.77
C ILE A 88 -11.42 -21.23 -8.27
N GLU A 89 -11.23 -22.47 -7.85
CA GLU A 89 -10.90 -22.78 -6.46
C GLU A 89 -9.45 -22.52 -6.13
N SER A 90 -9.21 -21.91 -4.96
CA SER A 90 -7.86 -21.66 -4.47
C SER A 90 -7.34 -22.85 -3.68
N GLN A 91 -6.23 -23.40 -4.11
CA GLN A 91 -5.50 -24.43 -3.37
C GLN A 91 -4.22 -23.86 -2.78
N PHE A 92 -3.78 -24.40 -1.64
CA PHE A 92 -2.61 -23.90 -0.92
C PHE A 92 -1.70 -25.06 -0.48
N ILE A 93 -0.39 -24.84 -0.58
CA ILE A 93 0.64 -25.69 -0.02
C ILE A 93 1.45 -24.84 0.98
N LYS A 94 1.49 -25.22 2.23
CA LYS A 94 2.21 -24.52 3.31
C LYS A 94 1.91 -23.00 3.36
N GLY A 95 0.65 -22.62 3.11
CA GLY A 95 0.23 -21.21 3.12
C GLY A 95 0.50 -20.44 1.83
N LEU A 96 1.15 -21.03 0.84
CA LEU A 96 1.37 -20.45 -0.49
C LEU A 96 0.30 -20.94 -1.47
N ARG A 97 -0.28 -20.05 -2.25
CA ARG A 97 -1.33 -20.39 -3.23
C ARG A 97 -0.70 -21.09 -4.43
N ILE A 98 -1.25 -22.26 -4.80
CA ILE A 98 -0.94 -22.87 -6.09
C ILE A 98 -1.45 -21.92 -7.19
N THR A 99 -0.54 -21.44 -8.01
CA THR A 99 -0.81 -20.36 -8.96
C THR A 99 -0.41 -20.81 -10.36
N ASN A 100 -1.36 -21.39 -11.08
CA ASN A 100 -1.20 -21.68 -12.51
C ASN A 100 -1.34 -20.39 -13.34
N LYS A 101 -1.20 -20.46 -14.65
CA LYS A 101 -1.26 -19.30 -15.56
C LYS A 101 -2.57 -18.53 -15.41
N GLN A 102 -3.71 -19.22 -15.45
CA GLN A 102 -5.03 -18.60 -15.33
C GLN A 102 -5.21 -17.92 -13.96
N THR A 103 -4.80 -18.58 -12.89
CA THR A 103 -4.81 -17.98 -11.54
C THR A 103 -3.91 -16.76 -11.47
N MET A 104 -2.72 -16.79 -12.10
CA MET A 104 -1.77 -15.66 -12.09
C MET A 104 -2.35 -14.42 -12.77
N GLU A 105 -3.04 -14.58 -13.90
CA GLU A 105 -3.70 -13.48 -14.61
C GLU A 105 -4.75 -12.78 -13.73
N VAL A 106 -5.52 -13.56 -12.96
CA VAL A 106 -6.50 -13.02 -12.01
C VAL A 106 -5.82 -12.33 -10.83
N VAL A 107 -4.77 -12.93 -10.29
CA VAL A 107 -3.99 -12.37 -9.16
C VAL A 107 -3.38 -11.04 -9.55
N GLU A 108 -2.73 -10.97 -10.71
CA GLU A 108 -2.09 -9.74 -11.18
C GLU A 108 -3.12 -8.62 -11.37
N ARG A 109 -4.22 -8.90 -12.08
CA ARG A 109 -5.30 -7.94 -12.28
C ARG A 109 -5.88 -7.45 -10.95
N ALA A 110 -6.24 -8.35 -10.04
CA ALA A 110 -6.80 -7.99 -8.74
C ALA A 110 -5.86 -7.09 -7.91
N LEU A 111 -4.55 -7.31 -7.98
CA LEU A 111 -3.57 -6.48 -7.28
C LEU A 111 -3.39 -5.13 -7.94
N VAL A 112 -3.36 -5.06 -9.28
CA VAL A 112 -3.25 -3.80 -10.04
C VAL A 112 -4.49 -2.93 -9.83
N ASP A 113 -5.67 -3.51 -9.93
CA ASP A 113 -6.94 -2.80 -9.72
C ASP A 113 -7.03 -2.23 -8.31
N PHE A 114 -6.59 -3.02 -7.33
CA PHE A 114 -6.59 -2.56 -5.94
C PHE A 114 -5.56 -1.46 -5.67
N ASN A 115 -4.38 -1.56 -6.27
CA ASN A 115 -3.38 -0.49 -6.22
C ASN A 115 -3.96 0.81 -6.80
N SER A 116 -4.63 0.73 -7.94
CA SER A 116 -5.30 1.88 -8.58
C SER A 116 -6.38 2.48 -7.69
N GLU A 117 -7.19 1.66 -7.02
CA GLU A 117 -8.22 2.13 -6.09
C GLU A 117 -7.62 2.91 -4.91
N ILE A 118 -6.52 2.42 -4.31
CA ILE A 118 -5.81 3.14 -3.24
C ILE A 118 -5.34 4.51 -3.75
N ILE A 119 -4.71 4.55 -4.92
CA ILE A 119 -4.21 5.79 -5.52
C ILE A 119 -5.33 6.78 -5.76
N GLU A 120 -6.45 6.35 -6.35
CA GLU A 120 -7.60 7.21 -6.63
C GLU A 120 -8.20 7.80 -5.36
N LYS A 121 -8.36 6.98 -4.30
CA LYS A 121 -8.87 7.44 -3.01
C LYS A 121 -7.92 8.46 -2.37
N LEU A 122 -6.61 8.23 -2.43
CA LEU A 122 -5.62 9.19 -1.93
C LEU A 122 -5.63 10.50 -2.74
N LYS A 123 -5.75 10.43 -4.06
CA LYS A 123 -5.88 11.62 -4.92
C LYS A 123 -7.13 12.44 -4.58
N LYS A 124 -8.26 11.79 -4.28
CA LYS A 124 -9.47 12.48 -3.82
C LYS A 124 -9.28 13.20 -2.47
N LYS A 125 -8.30 12.81 -1.67
CA LYS A 125 -7.88 13.49 -0.44
C LYS A 125 -6.69 14.47 -0.68
N GLU A 126 -6.45 14.84 -1.95
CA GLU A 126 -5.39 15.76 -2.38
C GLU A 126 -3.96 15.28 -2.08
N CYS A 127 -3.79 13.98 -1.92
CA CYS A 127 -2.48 13.38 -1.76
C CYS A 127 -1.87 13.06 -3.13
N LYS A 128 -0.61 13.45 -3.36
CA LYS A 128 0.17 12.93 -4.49
C LYS A 128 0.50 11.47 -4.21
N ALA A 129 0.01 10.57 -5.01
CA ALA A 129 0.24 9.15 -4.87
C ALA A 129 0.51 8.50 -6.22
N SER A 130 1.43 7.55 -6.24
CA SER A 130 1.71 6.70 -7.39
C SER A 130 1.84 5.26 -6.96
N GLY A 131 1.50 4.34 -7.86
CA GLY A 131 1.59 2.91 -7.62
C GLY A 131 2.85 2.32 -8.22
N LEU A 132 3.34 1.28 -7.56
CA LEU A 132 4.41 0.44 -8.06
C LEU A 132 3.87 -0.96 -8.30
N ASN A 133 4.04 -1.45 -9.51
CA ASN A 133 3.88 -2.85 -9.82
C ASN A 133 5.28 -3.46 -10.03
N VAL A 134 5.55 -4.51 -9.29
CA VAL A 134 6.85 -5.21 -9.32
C VAL A 134 7.19 -5.72 -10.73
N SER A 135 6.19 -6.20 -11.48
CA SER A 135 6.37 -6.70 -12.85
C SER A 135 6.76 -5.61 -13.84
N GLN A 136 6.36 -4.36 -13.62
CA GLN A 136 6.61 -3.25 -14.56
C GLN A 136 7.98 -2.60 -14.38
N ASN A 137 8.60 -2.69 -13.22
CA ASN A 137 9.78 -1.91 -12.89
C ASN A 137 11.06 -2.73 -12.70
N ASN A 138 11.00 -4.07 -12.84
CA ASN A 138 12.13 -4.97 -12.62
C ASN A 138 12.89 -4.64 -11.30
N ILE A 139 12.14 -4.38 -10.23
CA ILE A 139 12.69 -4.03 -8.91
C ILE A 139 13.23 -5.28 -8.22
N PHE A 140 12.57 -6.41 -8.47
CA PHE A 140 12.92 -7.70 -7.89
C PHE A 140 13.40 -8.66 -8.97
N GLU A 141 14.48 -9.36 -8.69
CA GLU A 141 14.81 -10.62 -9.34
C GLU A 141 14.16 -11.73 -8.51
N VAL A 142 13.42 -12.61 -9.16
CA VAL A 142 12.74 -13.73 -8.52
C VAL A 142 13.19 -15.04 -9.14
N GLU A 143 13.23 -16.08 -8.34
CA GLU A 143 13.38 -17.47 -8.81
C GLU A 143 12.08 -18.22 -8.46
N GLN A 144 11.76 -19.24 -9.22
CA GLN A 144 10.58 -20.06 -8.95
C GLN A 144 10.74 -20.75 -7.60
N GLU A 145 9.73 -20.62 -6.70
CA GLU A 145 9.80 -21.22 -5.37
C GLU A 145 9.74 -22.75 -5.45
N ASN A 146 8.77 -23.30 -6.20
CA ASN A 146 8.58 -24.73 -6.42
C ASN A 146 7.75 -24.94 -7.69
N LYS A 147 8.03 -26.01 -8.45
CA LYS A 147 7.27 -26.37 -9.65
C LYS A 147 5.79 -26.63 -9.34
N GLU A 148 5.48 -27.25 -8.20
CA GLU A 148 4.10 -27.52 -7.77
C GLU A 148 3.28 -26.27 -7.49
N LEU A 149 3.92 -25.19 -7.12
CA LEU A 149 3.29 -23.90 -6.84
C LEU A 149 3.05 -23.06 -8.11
N GLY A 150 3.59 -23.44 -9.25
CA GLY A 150 3.45 -22.74 -10.52
C GLY A 150 4.17 -21.39 -10.52
N PHE A 151 3.43 -20.28 -10.72
CA PHE A 151 3.97 -18.93 -10.83
C PHE A 151 4.24 -18.25 -9.46
N VAL A 152 4.63 -19.02 -8.46
CA VAL A 152 5.06 -18.47 -7.17
C VAL A 152 6.57 -18.27 -7.20
N GLY A 153 7.00 -17.04 -6.97
CA GLY A 153 8.39 -16.64 -6.96
C GLY A 153 8.91 -16.30 -5.58
N LYS A 154 10.18 -16.63 -5.34
CA LYS A 154 10.95 -16.23 -4.18
C LYS A 154 11.89 -15.08 -4.56
N PRO A 155 11.88 -13.96 -3.82
CA PRO A 155 12.79 -12.87 -4.08
C PRO A 155 14.25 -13.32 -3.94
N LYS A 156 15.06 -13.07 -4.97
CA LYS A 156 16.49 -13.38 -5.01
C LYS A 156 17.33 -12.12 -4.79
N LYS A 157 16.93 -11.03 -5.45
CA LYS A 157 17.63 -9.76 -5.36
C LYS A 157 16.64 -8.60 -5.44
N ILE A 158 16.93 -7.56 -4.66
CA ILE A 158 16.14 -6.34 -4.63
C ILE A 158 17.01 -5.17 -5.06
N SER A 159 16.52 -4.38 -6.01
CA SER A 159 17.23 -3.18 -6.48
C SER A 159 16.88 -1.95 -5.63
N ASN A 160 17.64 -1.74 -4.55
CA ASN A 160 17.45 -0.58 -3.68
C ASN A 160 17.60 0.75 -4.44
N LYS A 161 18.51 0.80 -5.46
CA LYS A 161 18.69 1.98 -6.29
C LYS A 161 17.43 2.34 -7.06
N LYS A 162 16.75 1.36 -7.67
CA LYS A 162 15.50 1.59 -8.40
C LYS A 162 14.38 2.07 -7.47
N ILE A 163 14.25 1.44 -6.30
CA ILE A 163 13.26 1.87 -5.28
C ILE A 163 13.53 3.30 -4.86
N GLN A 164 14.78 3.66 -4.57
CA GLN A 164 15.15 5.02 -4.17
C GLN A 164 14.84 6.04 -5.26
N THR A 165 15.18 5.74 -6.54
CA THR A 165 14.87 6.62 -7.68
C THR A 165 13.36 6.89 -7.77
N ILE A 166 12.52 5.86 -7.62
CA ILE A 166 11.07 6.01 -7.68
C ILE A 166 10.55 6.88 -6.54
N ILE A 167 11.05 6.66 -5.32
CA ILE A 167 10.66 7.48 -4.15
C ILE A 167 11.07 8.94 -4.36
N ASP A 168 12.24 9.20 -4.92
CA ASP A 168 12.74 10.56 -5.12
C ASP A 168 11.99 11.33 -6.22
N GLN A 169 11.41 10.62 -7.19
CA GLN A 169 10.53 11.20 -8.22
C GLN A 169 9.16 11.62 -7.69
N GLN A 170 8.77 11.19 -6.48
CA GLN A 170 7.48 11.52 -5.86
C GLN A 170 7.53 12.71 -4.89
N LYS A 171 8.70 13.29 -4.70
CA LYS A 171 8.88 14.52 -3.93
C LYS A 171 8.56 15.74 -4.79
#